data_6f5a7b9c5fd3fc30f0c6d6b8a03e4061
#
_entry.id   6f5a7b9c5fd3fc30f0c6d6b8a03e4061
#
_cell.length_a   1.000
_cell.length_b   1.000
_cell.length_c   1.000
_cell.angle_alpha   90.00
_cell.angle_beta   90.00
_cell.angle_gamma   90.00
#
_symmetry.space_group_name_H-M   'P 1'
#
loop_
_entity.id
_entity.type
_entity.pdbx_description
1 polymer ?
#
loop_
_entity_poly.entity_id
_entity_poly.type
_entity_poly.pdbx_seq_one_letter_code
_entity_poly.pdbx_strand_id
1 'polypeptide(L)'
;SVEDKLTGTVADAQKRFFAIKLIEKDDKIVEQMKSVPDVSYEVKALEDKFDDDTESIITNERYVYISSIIGQCYTKSSTGKKLTTSDKIDRIVTNRWLALPIFAVVMWIVYYVSVSTVGGFVTDWTNDVLFGEIIPPAIESALEAVHCAAWLQGLILDGIVAGVGAVLGFVPQMLVLFLFLAFLESCGYMARVAFIMDRIFRKFGLSGKSFIPMLIGSGCGVPGVMASRTIENDRDRKMTIMTTTFVPCGAKLPIIAMIAGAFFDNSGWVSTSAYFVGIAAIICSGIILKKTKMFAGEPAPFVMELPAYHWPTVGNVLRSMWERGWSFIKKAGTIITLSTIILWFLMSFGWTDAGFGMLSFD
;
A
#
# COMPACT_ATOMS: atom_id res chain seq x y z
N SER A 1 -20.01 28.99 -25.88
CA SER A 1 -19.76 28.16 -27.10
C SER A 1 -20.11 26.71 -26.87
N VAL A 2 -19.64 26.03 -25.79
CA VAL A 2 -20.00 24.62 -25.53
C VAL A 2 -21.49 24.46 -25.20
N GLU A 3 -22.07 25.37 -24.43
CA GLU A 3 -23.51 25.37 -24.10
C GLU A 3 -24.39 25.49 -25.37
N ASP A 4 -23.93 26.27 -26.36
CA ASP A 4 -24.66 26.44 -27.63
C ASP A 4 -24.65 25.16 -28.47
N LYS A 5 -23.59 24.39 -28.43
CA LYS A 5 -23.44 23.09 -29.09
C LYS A 5 -24.37 22.01 -28.47
N LEU A 6 -24.81 22.21 -27.22
CA LEU A 6 -25.74 21.32 -26.51
C LEU A 6 -27.22 21.66 -26.73
N THR A 7 -27.52 22.71 -27.51
CA THR A 7 -28.90 23.11 -27.77
C THR A 7 -29.64 22.03 -28.55
N GLY A 8 -30.77 21.57 -28.01
CA GLY A 8 -31.55 20.48 -28.58
C GLY A 8 -31.17 19.06 -28.18
N THR A 9 -30.03 18.89 -27.52
CA THR A 9 -29.54 17.57 -27.05
C THR A 9 -29.87 17.34 -25.57
N VAL A 10 -29.88 18.41 -24.77
CA VAL A 10 -30.09 18.39 -23.32
C VAL A 10 -31.08 19.48 -22.92
N ALA A 11 -31.83 19.28 -21.82
CA ALA A 11 -32.73 20.28 -21.25
C ALA A 11 -31.95 21.57 -20.87
N ASP A 12 -32.58 22.73 -21.12
CA ASP A 12 -31.94 24.05 -20.93
C ASP A 12 -31.38 24.26 -19.53
N ALA A 13 -32.08 23.75 -18.49
CA ALA A 13 -31.62 23.82 -17.11
C ALA A 13 -30.34 23.01 -16.82
N GLN A 14 -29.99 22.05 -17.66
CA GLN A 14 -28.86 21.15 -17.47
C GLN A 14 -27.71 21.44 -18.43
N LYS A 15 -27.86 22.29 -19.42
CA LYS A 15 -26.84 22.60 -20.42
C LYS A 15 -25.51 22.96 -19.82
N ARG A 16 -25.51 23.84 -18.80
CA ARG A 16 -24.28 24.28 -18.14
C ARG A 16 -23.55 23.14 -17.42
N PHE A 17 -24.29 22.25 -16.77
CA PHE A 17 -23.72 21.08 -16.11
C PHE A 17 -23.03 20.16 -17.11
N PHE A 18 -23.72 19.81 -18.20
CA PHE A 18 -23.15 18.94 -19.22
C PHE A 18 -21.99 19.60 -19.96
N ALA A 19 -22.04 20.92 -20.23
CA ALA A 19 -20.95 21.66 -20.83
C ALA A 19 -19.67 21.60 -19.98
N ILE A 20 -19.79 21.80 -18.68
CA ILE A 20 -18.67 21.73 -17.76
C ILE A 20 -18.09 20.29 -17.72
N LYS A 21 -18.96 19.29 -17.64
CA LYS A 21 -18.55 17.89 -17.58
C LYS A 21 -17.88 17.39 -18.87
N LEU A 22 -18.29 17.88 -20.01
CA LEU A 22 -17.62 17.60 -21.30
C LEU A 22 -16.23 18.23 -21.37
N ILE A 23 -16.07 19.44 -20.82
CA ILE A 23 -14.75 20.09 -20.73
C ILE A 23 -13.85 19.36 -19.73
N GLU A 24 -14.39 18.82 -18.64
CA GLU A 24 -13.67 17.96 -17.66
C GLU A 24 -13.29 16.59 -18.24
N LYS A 25 -13.74 16.24 -19.45
CA LYS A 25 -13.53 14.93 -20.08
C LYS A 25 -14.07 13.76 -19.25
N ASP A 26 -15.25 13.92 -18.62
CA ASP A 26 -15.88 12.91 -17.78
C ASP A 26 -16.49 11.79 -18.66
N ASP A 27 -15.82 10.63 -18.72
CA ASP A 27 -16.21 9.50 -19.56
C ASP A 27 -17.62 8.98 -19.24
N LYS A 28 -18.05 9.02 -17.97
CA LYS A 28 -19.37 8.55 -17.55
C LYS A 28 -20.50 9.41 -18.12
N ILE A 29 -20.26 10.69 -18.30
CA ILE A 29 -21.22 11.60 -18.90
C ILE A 29 -21.26 11.40 -20.42
N VAL A 30 -20.12 11.16 -21.03
CA VAL A 30 -20.04 10.84 -22.47
C VAL A 30 -20.84 9.56 -22.79
N GLU A 31 -20.74 8.53 -21.95
CA GLU A 31 -21.51 7.28 -22.10
C GLU A 31 -23.03 7.47 -21.96
N GLN A 32 -23.48 8.46 -21.17
CA GLN A 32 -24.90 8.72 -20.93
C GLN A 32 -25.56 9.57 -22.03
N MET A 33 -24.76 10.28 -22.83
CA MET A 33 -25.25 11.18 -23.86
C MET A 33 -25.54 10.42 -25.17
N LYS A 34 -26.74 10.63 -25.74
CA LYS A 34 -27.11 10.04 -27.04
C LYS A 34 -26.33 10.63 -28.23
N SER A 35 -25.88 11.87 -28.11
CA SER A 35 -25.07 12.57 -29.08
C SER A 35 -24.06 13.46 -28.34
N VAL A 36 -22.80 13.23 -28.54
CA VAL A 36 -21.70 13.99 -27.89
C VAL A 36 -21.19 15.01 -28.88
N PRO A 37 -21.31 16.34 -28.61
CA PRO A 37 -20.73 17.35 -29.46
C PRO A 37 -19.20 17.34 -29.37
N ASP A 38 -18.51 17.62 -30.47
CA ASP A 38 -17.07 17.77 -30.46
C ASP A 38 -16.66 19.07 -29.75
N VAL A 39 -15.96 18.94 -28.63
CA VAL A 39 -15.45 20.04 -27.80
C VAL A 39 -13.91 20.09 -27.79
N SER A 40 -13.24 19.32 -28.63
CA SER A 40 -11.78 19.17 -28.64
C SER A 40 -11.08 20.51 -28.87
N TYR A 41 -11.65 21.40 -29.65
CA TYR A 41 -11.08 22.73 -29.90
C TYR A 41 -11.12 23.61 -28.66
N GLU A 42 -12.25 23.65 -27.95
CA GLU A 42 -12.43 24.45 -26.74
C GLU A 42 -11.55 23.91 -25.58
N VAL A 43 -11.48 22.61 -25.45
CA VAL A 43 -10.59 21.94 -24.48
C VAL A 43 -9.14 22.34 -24.73
N LYS A 44 -8.65 22.19 -25.96
CA LYS A 44 -7.28 22.54 -26.31
C LYS A 44 -6.98 24.03 -26.14
N ALA A 45 -7.93 24.88 -26.47
CA ALA A 45 -7.77 26.34 -26.27
C ALA A 45 -7.67 26.73 -24.79
N LEU A 46 -8.34 25.99 -23.90
CA LEU A 46 -8.22 26.19 -22.45
C LEU A 46 -6.89 25.67 -21.92
N GLU A 47 -6.48 24.47 -22.33
CA GLU A 47 -5.21 23.86 -21.93
C GLU A 47 -4.02 24.73 -22.39
N ASP A 48 -4.02 25.22 -23.63
CA ASP A 48 -2.98 26.12 -24.17
C ASP A 48 -2.95 27.49 -23.46
N LYS A 49 -4.10 27.98 -22.97
CA LYS A 49 -4.19 29.28 -22.31
C LYS A 49 -3.71 29.26 -20.87
N PHE A 50 -3.98 28.18 -20.14
CA PHE A 50 -3.71 28.06 -18.71
C PHE A 50 -2.52 27.16 -18.41
N ASP A 51 -1.94 26.50 -19.41
CA ASP A 51 -0.82 25.55 -19.29
C ASP A 51 -1.08 24.45 -18.25
N ASP A 52 -2.35 23.98 -18.20
CA ASP A 52 -2.82 22.98 -17.24
C ASP A 52 -3.95 22.13 -17.87
N ASP A 53 -4.27 20.98 -17.26
CA ASP A 53 -5.38 20.17 -17.72
C ASP A 53 -6.75 20.81 -17.40
N THR A 54 -7.77 20.49 -18.19
CA THR A 54 -9.09 21.12 -18.04
C THR A 54 -9.79 20.74 -16.74
N GLU A 55 -9.51 19.58 -16.13
CA GLU A 55 -10.05 19.18 -14.84
C GLU A 55 -9.51 20.07 -13.72
N SER A 56 -8.20 20.30 -13.70
CA SER A 56 -7.53 21.22 -12.77
C SER A 56 -8.02 22.66 -12.94
N ILE A 57 -8.13 23.14 -14.18
CA ILE A 57 -8.61 24.50 -14.49
C ILE A 57 -10.02 24.70 -13.91
N ILE A 58 -10.96 23.80 -14.20
CA ILE A 58 -12.33 23.93 -13.72
C ILE A 58 -12.42 23.81 -12.20
N THR A 59 -11.61 22.92 -11.60
CA THR A 59 -11.53 22.79 -10.15
C THR A 59 -11.02 24.08 -9.50
N ASN A 60 -9.99 24.69 -10.06
CA ASN A 60 -9.48 25.99 -9.58
C ASN A 60 -10.52 27.10 -9.69
N GLU A 61 -11.21 27.21 -10.82
CA GLU A 61 -12.28 28.21 -10.99
C GLU A 61 -13.46 28.00 -10.03
N ARG A 62 -13.81 26.77 -9.70
CA ARG A 62 -14.79 26.48 -8.64
C ARG A 62 -14.32 26.98 -7.28
N TYR A 63 -13.05 26.78 -6.93
CA TYR A 63 -12.49 27.29 -5.67
C TYR A 63 -12.42 28.81 -5.64
N VAL A 64 -12.08 29.47 -6.75
CA VAL A 64 -12.11 30.94 -6.86
C VAL A 64 -13.54 31.45 -6.64
N TYR A 65 -14.53 30.84 -7.28
CA TYR A 65 -15.93 31.21 -7.10
C TYR A 65 -16.42 30.99 -5.67
N ILE A 66 -16.13 29.83 -5.08
CA ILE A 66 -16.49 29.53 -3.69
C ILE A 66 -15.85 30.55 -2.73
N SER A 67 -14.56 30.87 -2.94
CA SER A 67 -13.83 31.82 -2.13
C SER A 67 -14.43 33.23 -2.22
N SER A 68 -14.96 33.63 -3.37
CA SER A 68 -15.63 34.93 -3.53
C SER A 68 -16.94 35.03 -2.75
N ILE A 69 -17.67 33.92 -2.63
CA ILE A 69 -18.95 33.87 -1.89
C ILE A 69 -18.70 33.73 -0.38
N ILE A 70 -17.73 32.89 0.02
CA ILE A 70 -17.42 32.65 1.43
C ILE A 70 -17.11 33.96 2.17
N GLY A 71 -16.39 34.89 1.50
CA GLY A 71 -16.08 36.19 2.09
C GLY A 71 -17.31 37.03 2.50
N GLN A 72 -18.44 36.80 1.85
CA GLN A 72 -19.71 37.47 2.15
C GLN A 72 -20.58 36.75 3.18
N CYS A 73 -20.44 35.43 3.25
CA CYS A 73 -21.28 34.55 4.09
C CYS A 73 -20.63 34.17 5.42
N TYR A 74 -19.29 34.27 5.51
CA TYR A 74 -18.53 33.82 6.67
C TYR A 74 -17.67 34.91 7.26
N THR A 75 -18.04 35.39 8.43
CA THR A 75 -17.20 36.27 9.27
C THR A 75 -16.48 35.43 10.31
N LYS A 76 -15.15 35.33 10.19
CA LYS A 76 -14.30 34.64 11.17
C LYS A 76 -14.40 35.33 12.52
N SER A 77 -15.05 34.70 13.48
CA SER A 77 -15.25 35.22 14.85
C SER A 77 -13.93 35.42 15.66
N SER A 78 -12.82 34.88 15.20
CA SER A 78 -11.52 35.00 15.87
C SER A 78 -10.56 35.85 15.06
N THR A 79 -10.41 37.09 15.45
CA THR A 79 -9.40 38.06 15.02
C THR A 79 -8.03 37.80 15.64
N GLY A 80 -7.60 36.57 15.74
CA GLY A 80 -6.27 36.24 16.23
C GLY A 80 -5.79 34.98 15.56
N LYS A 81 -4.65 35.07 14.89
CA LYS A 81 -3.83 33.91 14.47
C LYS A 81 -3.33 33.15 15.71
N LYS A 82 -4.24 32.63 16.54
CA LYS A 82 -3.85 31.62 17.53
C LYS A 82 -3.57 30.37 16.74
N LEU A 83 -2.28 30.10 16.51
CA LEU A 83 -1.80 28.84 16.01
C LEU A 83 -2.48 27.74 16.83
N THR A 84 -3.20 26.86 16.16
CA THR A 84 -3.77 25.67 16.80
C THR A 84 -2.65 24.80 17.32
N THR A 85 -2.93 23.91 18.24
CA THR A 85 -1.92 22.93 18.70
C THR A 85 -1.40 22.10 17.54
N SER A 86 -2.27 21.78 16.58
CA SER A 86 -1.90 21.10 15.33
C SER A 86 -0.89 21.88 14.51
N ASP A 87 -1.09 23.19 14.34
CA ASP A 87 -0.17 24.05 13.57
C ASP A 87 1.22 24.14 14.23
N LYS A 88 1.28 24.10 15.57
CA LYS A 88 2.57 24.10 16.30
C LYS A 88 3.32 22.78 16.09
N ILE A 89 2.62 21.66 16.14
CA ILE A 89 3.19 20.34 15.89
C ILE A 89 3.64 20.25 14.43
N ASP A 90 2.81 20.70 13.50
CA ASP A 90 3.11 20.68 12.08
C ASP A 90 4.35 21.50 11.73
N ARG A 91 4.57 22.62 12.38
CA ARG A 91 5.79 23.43 12.20
C ARG A 91 7.08 22.65 12.47
N ILE A 92 7.04 21.68 13.38
CA ILE A 92 8.18 20.81 13.73
C ILE A 92 8.20 19.60 12.79
N VAL A 93 7.08 18.90 12.68
CA VAL A 93 6.97 17.62 11.96
C VAL A 93 7.11 17.79 10.44
N THR A 94 6.63 18.92 9.89
CA THR A 94 6.75 19.19 8.43
C THR A 94 7.96 20.04 8.07
N ASN A 95 8.87 20.30 9.03
CA ASN A 95 10.10 21.05 8.77
C ASN A 95 10.99 20.26 7.79
N ARG A 96 11.49 20.96 6.77
CA ARG A 96 12.27 20.38 5.67
C ARG A 96 13.44 19.47 6.11
N TRP A 97 14.10 19.80 7.22
CA TRP A 97 15.27 19.08 7.72
C TRP A 97 14.93 18.07 8.82
N LEU A 98 13.95 18.40 9.68
CA LEU A 98 13.55 17.57 10.81
C LEU A 98 12.55 16.49 10.46
N ALA A 99 11.79 16.65 9.39
CA ALA A 99 10.72 15.71 9.01
C ALA A 99 11.23 14.29 8.74
N LEU A 100 12.32 14.16 7.97
CA LEU A 100 12.91 12.84 7.66
C LEU A 100 13.50 12.14 8.89
N PRO A 101 14.31 12.78 9.75
CA PRO A 101 14.78 12.18 11.00
C PRO A 101 13.64 11.79 11.95
N ILE A 102 12.64 12.66 12.13
CA ILE A 102 11.48 12.36 12.99
C ILE A 102 10.74 11.13 12.44
N PHE A 103 10.48 11.12 11.13
CA PHE A 103 9.87 9.97 10.47
C PHE A 103 10.67 8.68 10.67
N ALA A 104 11.99 8.74 10.50
CA ALA A 104 12.86 7.58 10.68
C ALA A 104 12.79 7.05 12.12
N VAL A 105 12.80 7.94 13.13
CA VAL A 105 12.67 7.56 14.54
C VAL A 105 11.30 6.95 14.85
N VAL A 106 10.21 7.55 14.37
CA VAL A 106 8.86 7.01 14.57
C VAL A 106 8.73 5.63 13.96
N MET A 107 9.21 5.44 12.73
CA MET A 107 9.17 4.14 12.06
C MET A 107 10.09 3.13 12.73
N TRP A 108 11.26 3.53 13.18
CA TRP A 108 12.15 2.66 13.93
C TRP A 108 11.49 2.14 15.21
N ILE A 109 10.80 3.01 15.97
CA ILE A 109 10.04 2.60 17.16
C ILE A 109 8.93 1.60 16.78
N VAL A 110 8.15 1.89 15.74
CA VAL A 110 7.07 1.00 15.28
C VAL A 110 7.62 -0.37 14.90
N TYR A 111 8.69 -0.44 14.11
CA TYR A 111 9.28 -1.71 13.72
C TYR A 111 9.94 -2.43 14.89
N TYR A 112 10.64 -1.72 15.77
CA TYR A 112 11.27 -2.31 16.93
C TYR A 112 10.24 -2.97 17.84
N VAL A 113 9.13 -2.30 18.12
CA VAL A 113 8.06 -2.86 18.96
C VAL A 113 7.35 -4.01 18.25
N SER A 114 7.08 -3.88 16.95
CA SER A 114 6.35 -4.91 16.19
C SER A 114 7.17 -6.17 15.93
N VAL A 115 8.48 -6.04 15.74
CA VAL A 115 9.33 -7.18 15.36
C VAL A 115 10.08 -7.77 16.55
N SER A 116 10.71 -6.89 17.37
CA SER A 116 11.68 -7.34 18.38
C SER A 116 11.11 -7.47 19.78
N THR A 117 9.94 -6.90 20.09
CA THR A 117 9.36 -6.96 21.43
C THR A 117 8.04 -7.71 21.43
N VAL A 118 6.91 -6.98 21.41
CA VAL A 118 5.58 -7.57 21.53
C VAL A 118 5.26 -8.54 20.40
N GLY A 119 5.50 -8.12 19.16
CA GLY A 119 5.23 -8.95 18.00
C GLY A 119 6.13 -10.18 17.94
N GLY A 120 7.44 -10.03 18.23
CA GLY A 120 8.39 -11.13 18.28
C GLY A 120 8.00 -12.16 19.34
N PHE A 121 7.78 -11.73 20.58
CA PHE A 121 7.41 -12.64 21.69
C PHE A 121 6.14 -13.47 21.39
N VAL A 122 5.09 -12.83 20.86
CA VAL A 122 3.84 -13.55 20.53
C VAL A 122 4.05 -14.47 19.32
N THR A 123 4.86 -14.08 18.37
CA THR A 123 5.22 -14.89 17.21
C THR A 123 6.00 -16.13 17.59
N ASP A 124 7.03 -15.99 18.45
CA ASP A 124 7.83 -17.10 18.94
C ASP A 124 6.95 -18.07 19.74
N TRP A 125 6.13 -17.54 20.66
CA TRP A 125 5.17 -18.37 21.39
C TRP A 125 4.21 -19.12 20.45
N THR A 126 3.70 -18.46 19.40
CA THR A 126 2.79 -19.08 18.45
C THR A 126 3.50 -20.18 17.65
N ASN A 127 4.73 -19.94 17.21
CA ASN A 127 5.49 -20.91 16.42
C ASN A 127 5.95 -22.10 17.28
N ASP A 128 6.55 -21.84 18.45
CA ASP A 128 7.15 -22.88 19.26
C ASP A 128 6.09 -23.69 20.01
N VAL A 129 5.14 -23.02 20.68
CA VAL A 129 4.15 -23.71 21.52
C VAL A 129 2.97 -24.21 20.67
N LEU A 130 2.34 -23.33 19.88
CA LEU A 130 1.12 -23.69 19.16
C LEU A 130 1.40 -24.62 17.98
N PHE A 131 2.33 -24.24 17.12
CA PHE A 131 2.66 -24.99 15.90
C PHE A 131 3.85 -25.95 16.04
N GLY A 132 4.63 -25.86 17.12
CA GLY A 132 5.69 -26.81 17.45
C GLY A 132 5.21 -27.94 18.34
N GLU A 133 4.58 -27.62 19.50
CA GLU A 133 4.31 -28.60 20.53
C GLU A 133 2.85 -29.08 20.59
N ILE A 134 1.85 -28.26 20.21
CA ILE A 134 0.43 -28.59 20.41
C ILE A 134 -0.19 -29.19 19.16
N ILE A 135 -0.14 -28.48 18.02
CA ILE A 135 -0.91 -28.85 16.82
C ILE A 135 -0.36 -30.12 16.14
N PRO A 136 0.96 -30.23 15.84
CA PRO A 136 1.48 -31.39 15.13
C PRO A 136 1.27 -32.71 15.88
N PRO A 137 1.61 -32.86 17.19
CA PRO A 137 1.38 -34.11 17.91
C PRO A 137 -0.09 -34.46 18.07
N ALA A 138 -0.98 -33.45 18.22
CA ALA A 138 -2.42 -33.68 18.28
C ALA A 138 -2.97 -34.24 16.96
N ILE A 139 -2.50 -33.70 15.82
CA ILE A 139 -2.91 -34.19 14.51
C ILE A 139 -2.29 -35.56 14.21
N GLU A 140 -1.02 -35.77 14.57
CA GLU A 140 -0.32 -37.04 14.41
C GLU A 140 -1.04 -38.17 15.18
N SER A 141 -1.35 -37.96 16.45
CA SER A 141 -2.11 -38.93 17.26
C SER A 141 -3.50 -39.23 16.68
N ALA A 142 -4.19 -38.23 16.14
CA ALA A 142 -5.47 -38.39 15.47
C ALA A 142 -5.35 -39.21 14.17
N LEU A 143 -4.31 -38.95 13.36
CA LEU A 143 -4.07 -39.71 12.14
C LEU A 143 -3.65 -41.17 12.39
N GLU A 144 -2.86 -41.41 13.42
CA GLU A 144 -2.52 -42.76 13.87
C GLU A 144 -3.76 -43.55 14.33
N ALA A 145 -4.66 -42.92 15.08
CA ALA A 145 -5.91 -43.54 15.50
C ALA A 145 -6.83 -43.95 14.34
N VAL A 146 -6.75 -43.28 13.22
CA VAL A 146 -7.50 -43.60 11.98
C VAL A 146 -6.73 -44.54 11.07
N HIS A 147 -5.50 -44.97 11.42
CA HIS A 147 -4.63 -45.81 10.60
C HIS A 147 -4.39 -45.26 9.19
N CYS A 148 -4.14 -43.97 9.07
CA CYS A 148 -3.87 -43.33 7.78
C CYS A 148 -2.58 -43.84 7.14
N ALA A 149 -2.56 -43.90 5.80
CA ALA A 149 -1.35 -44.24 5.03
C ALA A 149 -0.24 -43.18 5.28
N ALA A 150 1.03 -43.61 5.37
CA ALA A 150 2.17 -42.76 5.69
C ALA A 150 2.31 -41.55 4.77
N TRP A 151 2.04 -41.69 3.48
CA TRP A 151 2.07 -40.58 2.53
C TRP A 151 1.04 -39.48 2.82
N LEU A 152 -0.14 -39.91 3.35
CA LEU A 152 -1.21 -38.96 3.70
C LEU A 152 -0.90 -38.24 5.02
N GLN A 153 -0.22 -38.90 5.97
CA GLN A 153 0.30 -38.27 7.19
C GLN A 153 1.32 -37.18 6.84
N GLY A 154 2.30 -37.50 5.96
CA GLY A 154 3.28 -36.50 5.48
C GLY A 154 2.62 -35.31 4.77
N LEU A 155 1.65 -35.55 3.89
CA LEU A 155 0.91 -34.48 3.23
C LEU A 155 0.20 -33.57 4.22
N ILE A 156 -0.44 -34.14 5.24
CA ILE A 156 -1.18 -33.33 6.23
C ILE A 156 -0.22 -32.58 7.15
N LEU A 157 0.79 -33.23 7.69
CA LEU A 157 1.73 -32.62 8.64
C LEU A 157 2.67 -31.65 7.94
N ASP A 158 3.42 -32.12 6.93
CA ASP A 158 4.48 -31.31 6.30
C ASP A 158 3.95 -30.38 5.19
N GLY A 159 2.86 -30.78 4.52
CA GLY A 159 2.25 -29.95 3.48
C GLY A 159 1.27 -28.93 4.05
N ILE A 160 0.24 -29.36 4.76
CA ILE A 160 -0.85 -28.49 5.20
C ILE A 160 -0.52 -27.79 6.53
N VAL A 161 -0.18 -28.56 7.56
CA VAL A 161 0.03 -28.01 8.92
C VAL A 161 1.25 -27.12 8.95
N ALA A 162 2.36 -27.53 8.35
CA ALA A 162 3.56 -26.72 8.25
C ALA A 162 3.32 -25.45 7.39
N GLY A 163 2.59 -25.57 6.27
CA GLY A 163 2.24 -24.42 5.41
C GLY A 163 1.32 -23.42 6.10
N VAL A 164 0.26 -23.90 6.77
CA VAL A 164 -0.64 -23.04 7.55
C VAL A 164 0.08 -22.44 8.75
N GLY A 165 0.94 -23.21 9.44
CA GLY A 165 1.76 -22.77 10.56
C GLY A 165 2.71 -21.64 10.15
N ALA A 166 3.39 -21.77 9.03
CA ALA A 166 4.26 -20.73 8.52
C ALA A 166 3.52 -19.40 8.25
N VAL A 167 2.26 -19.45 7.78
CA VAL A 167 1.44 -18.24 7.59
C VAL A 167 0.97 -17.67 8.92
N LEU A 168 0.35 -18.50 9.75
CA LEU A 168 -0.26 -18.07 11.02
C LEU A 168 0.80 -17.65 12.04
N GLY A 169 2.00 -18.23 11.98
CA GLY A 169 3.12 -17.85 12.81
C GLY A 169 3.56 -16.39 12.62
N PHE A 170 3.41 -15.81 11.43
CA PHE A 170 3.71 -14.40 11.17
C PHE A 170 2.54 -13.45 11.47
N VAL A 171 1.33 -13.96 11.64
CA VAL A 171 0.13 -13.13 11.84
C VAL A 171 0.25 -12.23 13.07
N PRO A 172 0.69 -12.70 14.26
CA PRO A 172 0.77 -11.85 15.44
C PRO A 172 1.65 -10.61 15.23
N GLN A 173 2.83 -10.80 14.67
CA GLN A 173 3.75 -9.70 14.34
C GLN A 173 3.13 -8.70 13.35
N MET A 174 2.41 -9.20 12.34
CA MET A 174 1.71 -8.38 11.37
C MET A 174 0.55 -7.61 11.99
N LEU A 175 -0.19 -8.20 12.91
CA LEU A 175 -1.29 -7.52 13.62
C LEU A 175 -0.77 -6.35 14.46
N VAL A 176 0.34 -6.53 15.17
CA VAL A 176 0.97 -5.45 15.94
C VAL A 176 1.43 -4.33 15.01
N LEU A 177 2.05 -4.66 13.87
CA LEU A 177 2.43 -3.68 12.87
C LEU A 177 1.22 -2.91 12.33
N PHE A 178 0.13 -3.60 11.98
CA PHE A 178 -1.09 -2.96 11.49
C PHE A 178 -1.77 -2.09 12.56
N LEU A 179 -1.67 -2.47 13.84
CA LEU A 179 -2.17 -1.66 14.95
C LEU A 179 -1.47 -0.30 14.97
N PHE A 180 -0.14 -0.28 14.93
CA PHE A 180 0.62 0.97 14.92
C PHE A 180 0.40 1.78 13.65
N LEU A 181 0.36 1.14 12.49
CA LEU A 181 0.08 1.84 11.22
C LEU A 181 -1.32 2.44 11.22
N ALA A 182 -2.34 1.71 11.70
CA ALA A 182 -3.70 2.23 11.83
C ALA A 182 -3.78 3.39 12.83
N PHE A 183 -3.02 3.34 13.91
CA PHE A 183 -2.88 4.44 14.86
C PHE A 183 -2.28 5.69 14.20
N LEU A 184 -1.13 5.56 13.53
CA LEU A 184 -0.46 6.67 12.84
C LEU A 184 -1.31 7.27 11.71
N GLU A 185 -2.06 6.43 11.01
CA GLU A 185 -3.00 6.87 9.97
C GLU A 185 -4.17 7.63 10.58
N SER A 186 -4.79 7.07 11.62
CA SER A 186 -5.95 7.66 12.27
C SER A 186 -5.63 8.97 13.00
N CYS A 187 -4.43 9.13 13.57
CA CYS A 187 -4.03 10.41 14.19
C CYS A 187 -3.68 11.49 13.17
N GLY A 188 -3.61 11.18 11.88
CA GLY A 188 -3.31 12.12 10.79
C GLY A 188 -1.81 12.30 10.50
N TYR A 189 -0.91 11.54 11.15
CA TYR A 189 0.53 11.64 10.93
C TYR A 189 0.94 11.21 9.51
N MET A 190 0.33 10.14 8.98
CA MET A 190 0.65 9.62 7.65
C MET A 190 0.38 10.61 6.52
N ALA A 191 -0.65 11.46 6.65
CA ALA A 191 -0.94 12.52 5.69
C ALA A 191 0.22 13.52 5.57
N ARG A 192 0.85 13.89 6.70
CA ARG A 192 2.00 14.82 6.73
C ARG A 192 3.24 14.20 6.11
N VAL A 193 3.48 12.95 6.41
CA VAL A 193 4.61 12.22 5.81
C VAL A 193 4.43 12.12 4.30
N ALA A 194 3.23 11.79 3.82
CA ALA A 194 2.93 11.75 2.40
C ALA A 194 3.14 13.11 1.73
N PHE A 195 2.72 14.21 2.37
CA PHE A 195 2.93 15.58 1.88
C PHE A 195 4.42 15.94 1.76
N ILE A 196 5.24 15.57 2.74
CA ILE A 196 6.68 15.84 2.72
C ILE A 196 7.35 15.04 1.60
N MET A 197 6.97 13.77 1.49
CA MET A 197 7.55 12.85 0.52
C MET A 197 7.10 13.14 -0.92
N ASP A 198 5.95 13.77 -1.13
CA ASP A 198 5.45 14.13 -2.46
C ASP A 198 6.47 14.95 -3.26
N ARG A 199 7.11 15.92 -2.62
CA ARG A 199 8.17 16.74 -3.27
C ARG A 199 9.34 15.90 -3.79
N ILE A 200 9.68 14.82 -3.07
CA ILE A 200 10.79 13.94 -3.44
C ILE A 200 10.35 12.98 -4.53
N PHE A 201 9.19 12.34 -4.37
CA PHE A 201 8.67 11.32 -5.26
C PHE A 201 8.28 11.86 -6.64
N ARG A 202 7.75 13.07 -6.71
CA ARG A 202 7.45 13.75 -7.99
C ARG A 202 8.67 13.89 -8.89
N LYS A 203 9.86 14.13 -8.33
CA LYS A 203 11.09 14.20 -9.13
C LYS A 203 11.38 12.90 -9.88
N PHE A 204 10.93 11.77 -9.33
CA PHE A 204 11.11 10.44 -9.91
C PHE A 204 9.88 9.93 -10.67
N GLY A 205 8.85 10.79 -10.83
CA GLY A 205 7.63 10.44 -11.57
C GLY A 205 6.60 9.64 -10.80
N LEU A 206 6.74 9.56 -9.48
CA LEU A 206 5.80 8.92 -8.56
C LEU A 206 5.01 9.98 -7.77
N SER A 207 3.76 9.72 -7.43
CA SER A 207 2.98 10.61 -6.57
C SER A 207 3.32 10.42 -5.10
N GLY A 208 3.11 11.44 -4.26
CA GLY A 208 3.32 11.34 -2.82
C GLY A 208 2.44 10.29 -2.15
N LYS A 209 1.27 9.99 -2.71
CA LYS A 209 0.38 8.90 -2.26
C LYS A 209 1.05 7.53 -2.38
N SER A 210 2.00 7.35 -3.32
CA SER A 210 2.74 6.10 -3.52
C SER A 210 3.67 5.76 -2.37
N PHE A 211 4.07 6.75 -1.57
CA PHE A 211 4.96 6.54 -0.44
C PHE A 211 4.34 5.66 0.66
N ILE A 212 3.04 5.83 0.95
CA ILE A 212 2.35 5.06 1.98
C ILE A 212 2.37 3.55 1.69
N PRO A 213 1.96 3.06 0.49
CA PRO A 213 2.11 1.67 0.11
C PRO A 213 3.55 1.14 0.17
N MET A 214 4.53 1.94 -0.27
CA MET A 214 5.94 1.54 -0.22
C MET A 214 6.46 1.41 1.21
N LEU A 215 6.03 2.31 2.09
CA LEU A 215 6.35 2.24 3.50
C LEU A 215 5.79 0.97 4.16
N ILE A 216 4.51 0.69 3.95
CA ILE A 216 3.88 -0.54 4.42
C ILE A 216 4.58 -1.76 3.82
N GLY A 217 4.99 -1.67 2.55
CA GLY A 217 5.70 -2.70 1.81
C GLY A 217 7.08 -3.03 2.38
N SER A 218 7.76 -2.09 3.03
CA SER A 218 9.03 -2.34 3.73
C SER A 218 8.86 -3.25 4.95
N GLY A 219 7.68 -3.26 5.58
CA GLY A 219 7.33 -4.24 6.61
C GLY A 219 6.85 -5.56 6.01
N CYS A 220 5.87 -5.48 5.11
CA CYS A 220 5.34 -6.63 4.39
C CYS A 220 4.82 -6.21 3.00
N GLY A 221 5.33 -6.86 1.94
CA GLY A 221 4.98 -6.51 0.55
C GLY A 221 3.50 -6.70 0.21
N VAL A 222 2.83 -7.72 0.77
CA VAL A 222 1.42 -8.01 0.47
C VAL A 222 0.48 -6.88 0.92
N PRO A 223 0.49 -6.44 2.20
CA PRO A 223 -0.29 -5.27 2.61
C PRO A 223 0.12 -3.98 1.92
N GLY A 224 1.42 -3.81 1.59
CA GLY A 224 1.90 -2.67 0.83
C GLY A 224 1.22 -2.58 -0.54
N VAL A 225 1.20 -3.67 -1.30
CA VAL A 225 0.48 -3.75 -2.57
C VAL A 225 -1.03 -3.54 -2.38
N MET A 226 -1.62 -4.09 -1.32
CA MET A 226 -3.05 -3.88 -1.04
C MET A 226 -3.39 -2.42 -0.72
N ALA A 227 -2.51 -1.71 -0.04
CA ALA A 227 -2.67 -0.30 0.29
C ALA A 227 -2.64 0.61 -0.96
N SER A 228 -2.03 0.17 -2.06
CA SER A 228 -2.03 0.93 -3.32
C SER A 228 -3.42 1.17 -3.91
N ARG A 229 -4.46 0.46 -3.44
CA ARG A 229 -5.85 0.67 -3.85
C ARG A 229 -6.39 2.04 -3.46
N THR A 230 -5.77 2.72 -2.50
CA THR A 230 -6.13 4.09 -2.10
C THR A 230 -5.67 5.14 -3.12
N ILE A 231 -4.85 4.75 -4.11
CA ILE A 231 -4.40 5.64 -5.18
C ILE A 231 -5.46 5.65 -6.27
N GLU A 232 -6.04 6.82 -6.52
CA GLU A 232 -7.13 7.02 -7.47
C GLU A 232 -6.65 6.89 -8.92
N ASN A 233 -5.50 7.48 -9.23
CA ASN A 233 -4.92 7.45 -10.56
C ASN A 233 -4.39 6.04 -10.88
N ASP A 234 -4.93 5.41 -11.90
CA ASP A 234 -4.60 4.04 -12.34
C ASP A 234 -3.13 3.88 -12.72
N ARG A 235 -2.56 4.89 -13.35
CA ARG A 235 -1.16 4.92 -13.76
C ARG A 235 -0.23 4.87 -12.54
N ASP A 236 -0.44 5.80 -11.59
CA ASP A 236 0.36 5.90 -10.37
C ASP A 236 0.18 4.66 -9.50
N ARG A 237 -1.05 4.11 -9.47
CA ARG A 237 -1.34 2.85 -8.76
C ARG A 237 -0.55 1.68 -9.34
N LYS A 238 -0.55 1.51 -10.66
CA LYS A 238 0.22 0.44 -11.33
C LYS A 238 1.72 0.60 -11.12
N MET A 239 2.25 1.82 -11.26
CA MET A 239 3.66 2.11 -10.97
C MET A 239 4.02 1.78 -9.52
N THR A 240 3.17 2.16 -8.56
CA THR A 240 3.35 1.86 -7.14
C THR A 240 3.35 0.36 -6.88
N ILE A 241 2.42 -0.40 -7.46
CA ILE A 241 2.37 -1.86 -7.33
C ILE A 241 3.68 -2.50 -7.80
N MET A 242 4.19 -2.06 -8.96
CA MET A 242 5.43 -2.61 -9.52
C MET A 242 6.67 -2.31 -8.67
N THR A 243 6.70 -1.16 -8.00
CA THR A 243 7.90 -0.69 -7.28
C THR A 243 7.88 -0.96 -5.78
N THR A 244 6.70 -1.16 -5.18
CA THR A 244 6.52 -1.35 -3.73
C THR A 244 7.35 -2.52 -3.18
N THR A 245 7.53 -3.59 -3.94
CA THR A 245 8.21 -4.82 -3.50
C THR A 245 9.72 -4.80 -3.66
N PHE A 246 10.33 -3.74 -4.18
CA PHE A 246 11.79 -3.65 -4.33
C PHE A 246 12.49 -3.46 -2.97
N VAL A 247 11.87 -2.76 -2.03
CA VAL A 247 12.42 -2.67 -0.67
C VAL A 247 12.31 -4.04 0.01
N PRO A 248 13.41 -4.56 0.60
CA PRO A 248 13.36 -5.80 1.36
C PRO A 248 12.39 -5.66 2.53
N CYS A 249 11.49 -6.61 2.67
CA CYS A 249 10.63 -6.74 3.85
C CYS A 249 11.24 -7.71 4.87
N GLY A 250 10.67 -7.76 6.07
CA GLY A 250 11.15 -8.63 7.15
C GLY A 250 11.32 -10.10 6.76
N ALA A 251 10.48 -10.63 5.87
CA ALA A 251 10.60 -12.00 5.38
C ALA A 251 11.74 -12.22 4.37
N LYS A 252 12.18 -11.17 3.68
CA LYS A 252 13.32 -11.26 2.73
C LYS A 252 14.67 -11.13 3.44
N LEU A 253 14.72 -10.47 4.60
CA LEU A 253 15.97 -10.25 5.33
C LEU A 253 16.71 -11.53 5.72
N PRO A 254 16.06 -12.57 6.28
CA PRO A 254 16.75 -13.83 6.60
C PRO A 254 17.37 -14.48 5.36
N ILE A 255 16.69 -14.43 4.22
CA ILE A 255 17.19 -15.00 2.94
C ILE A 255 18.42 -14.20 2.49
N ILE A 256 18.35 -12.87 2.53
CA ILE A 256 19.47 -12.00 2.19
C ILE A 256 20.65 -12.23 3.14
N ALA A 257 20.38 -12.37 4.44
CA ALA A 257 21.42 -12.65 5.45
C ALA A 257 22.07 -14.02 5.23
N MET A 258 21.29 -15.04 4.88
CA MET A 258 21.79 -16.38 4.54
C MET A 258 22.72 -16.34 3.32
N ILE A 259 22.28 -15.67 2.24
CA ILE A 259 23.10 -15.50 1.02
C ILE A 259 24.36 -14.68 1.34
N ALA A 260 24.23 -13.59 2.11
CA ALA A 260 25.35 -12.77 2.52
C ALA A 260 26.36 -13.57 3.36
N GLY A 261 25.88 -14.41 4.27
CA GLY A 261 26.71 -15.31 5.08
C GLY A 261 27.46 -16.36 4.26
N ALA A 262 26.79 -16.89 3.22
CA ALA A 262 27.40 -17.90 2.34
C ALA A 262 28.48 -17.35 1.40
N PHE A 263 28.35 -16.10 0.93
CA PHE A 263 29.25 -15.52 -0.08
C PHE A 263 30.19 -14.45 0.45
N PHE A 264 29.90 -13.82 1.61
CA PHE A 264 30.60 -12.61 2.11
C PHE A 264 30.99 -12.69 3.58
N ASP A 265 31.31 -13.87 4.11
CA ASP A 265 31.81 -14.09 5.47
C ASP A 265 31.07 -13.32 6.57
N ASN A 266 29.74 -13.42 6.61
CA ASN A 266 28.88 -12.80 7.64
C ASN A 266 28.96 -11.26 7.73
N SER A 267 29.27 -10.60 6.64
CA SER A 267 29.35 -9.14 6.57
C SER A 267 27.98 -8.49 6.70
N GLY A 268 27.66 -7.92 7.85
CA GLY A 268 26.39 -7.18 8.10
C GLY A 268 26.16 -6.00 7.14
N TRP A 269 27.23 -5.49 6.53
CA TRP A 269 27.18 -4.45 5.50
C TRP A 269 26.39 -4.88 4.25
N VAL A 270 26.44 -6.15 3.87
CA VAL A 270 25.71 -6.67 2.70
C VAL A 270 24.21 -6.63 2.92
N SER A 271 23.73 -7.05 4.09
CA SER A 271 22.30 -6.98 4.44
C SER A 271 21.79 -5.54 4.48
N THR A 272 22.60 -4.62 5.03
CA THR A 272 22.26 -3.19 5.04
C THR A 272 22.25 -2.59 3.64
N SER A 273 23.22 -2.96 2.78
CA SER A 273 23.31 -2.48 1.40
C SER A 273 22.10 -2.87 0.56
N ALA A 274 21.44 -4.00 0.86
CA ALA A 274 20.25 -4.46 0.16
C ALA A 274 19.08 -3.44 0.24
N TYR A 275 18.96 -2.70 1.36
CA TYR A 275 17.98 -1.62 1.46
C TYR A 275 18.30 -0.45 0.52
N PHE A 276 19.56 -0.04 0.47
CA PHE A 276 19.98 1.05 -0.43
C PHE A 276 19.84 0.66 -1.90
N VAL A 277 20.15 -0.59 -2.23
CA VAL A 277 19.91 -1.13 -3.57
C VAL A 277 18.41 -1.16 -3.89
N GLY A 278 17.56 -1.56 -2.95
CA GLY A 278 16.11 -1.52 -3.10
C GLY A 278 15.57 -0.11 -3.36
N ILE A 279 16.05 0.88 -2.61
CA ILE A 279 15.68 2.29 -2.81
C ILE A 279 16.17 2.80 -4.18
N ALA A 280 17.42 2.49 -4.54
CA ALA A 280 17.96 2.84 -5.86
C ALA A 280 17.15 2.18 -7.00
N ALA A 281 16.73 0.93 -6.83
CA ALA A 281 15.88 0.22 -7.79
C ALA A 281 14.51 0.90 -7.95
N ILE A 282 13.90 1.39 -6.89
CA ILE A 282 12.64 2.16 -6.96
C ILE A 282 12.84 3.43 -7.80
N ILE A 283 13.91 4.19 -7.51
CA ILE A 283 14.22 5.43 -8.21
C ILE A 283 14.47 5.15 -9.70
N CYS A 284 15.33 4.20 -10.02
CA CYS A 284 15.64 3.81 -11.39
C CYS A 284 14.38 3.32 -12.14
N SER A 285 13.60 2.46 -11.51
CA SER A 285 12.35 1.95 -12.09
C SER A 285 11.33 3.07 -12.32
N GLY A 286 11.17 4.00 -11.38
CA GLY A 286 10.30 5.17 -11.54
C GLY A 286 10.70 6.01 -12.76
N ILE A 287 12.00 6.29 -12.92
CA ILE A 287 12.52 7.06 -14.06
C ILE A 287 12.34 6.29 -15.38
N ILE A 288 12.59 4.98 -15.40
CA ILE A 288 12.44 4.13 -16.60
C ILE A 288 10.96 4.05 -16.99
N LEU A 289 10.09 3.76 -16.03
CA LEU A 289 8.65 3.64 -16.26
C LEU A 289 8.04 4.95 -16.78
N LYS A 290 8.46 6.10 -16.22
CA LYS A 290 8.01 7.41 -16.72
C LYS A 290 8.32 7.64 -18.21
N LYS A 291 9.40 7.06 -18.74
CA LYS A 291 9.77 7.16 -20.18
C LYS A 291 8.97 6.22 -21.07
N THR A 292 8.26 5.25 -20.51
CA THR A 292 7.48 4.27 -21.28
C THR A 292 6.13 4.89 -21.65
N LYS A 293 5.66 4.70 -22.88
CA LYS A 293 4.38 5.25 -23.39
C LYS A 293 3.17 4.94 -22.50
N MET A 294 3.18 3.79 -21.82
CA MET A 294 2.09 3.36 -20.92
C MET A 294 2.02 4.17 -19.62
N PHE A 295 3.16 4.75 -19.18
CA PHE A 295 3.29 5.50 -17.93
C PHE A 295 3.77 6.94 -18.16
N ALA A 296 3.78 7.41 -19.42
CA ALA A 296 4.14 8.78 -19.75
C ALA A 296 3.07 9.76 -19.23
N GLY A 297 3.51 10.91 -18.74
CA GLY A 297 2.67 11.99 -18.22
C GLY A 297 3.15 12.51 -16.86
N GLU A 298 2.54 13.56 -16.38
CA GLU A 298 2.80 14.12 -15.04
C GLU A 298 2.09 13.30 -13.97
N PRO A 299 2.70 13.08 -12.77
CA PRO A 299 2.02 12.45 -11.65
C PRO A 299 0.85 13.31 -11.18
N ALA A 300 -0.24 12.68 -10.77
CA ALA A 300 -1.43 13.37 -10.29
C ALA A 300 -1.06 14.38 -9.19
N PRO A 301 -1.61 15.61 -9.22
CA PRO A 301 -1.34 16.61 -8.21
C PRO A 301 -1.78 16.09 -6.83
N PHE A 302 -0.88 16.19 -5.87
CA PHE A 302 -1.18 15.80 -4.49
C PHE A 302 -1.85 16.97 -3.78
N VAL A 303 -3.18 17.03 -3.92
CA VAL A 303 -4.01 17.97 -3.18
C VAL A 303 -4.65 17.22 -2.02
N MET A 304 -4.12 17.39 -0.82
CA MET A 304 -4.69 16.81 0.40
C MET A 304 -4.71 17.86 1.50
N GLU A 305 -5.89 18.11 2.05
CA GLU A 305 -6.02 18.89 3.27
C GLU A 305 -5.40 18.10 4.43
N LEU A 306 -4.56 18.76 5.22
CA LEU A 306 -3.97 18.15 6.40
C LEU A 306 -5.03 18.12 7.51
N PRO A 307 -5.58 16.95 7.88
CA PRO A 307 -6.57 16.85 8.94
C PRO A 307 -5.95 17.31 10.27
N ALA A 308 -6.72 17.95 11.15
CA ALA A 308 -6.24 18.28 12.49
C ALA A 308 -5.84 17.01 13.25
N TYR A 309 -4.80 17.09 14.09
CA TYR A 309 -4.45 15.96 14.95
C TYR A 309 -5.58 15.69 15.93
N HIS A 310 -5.96 14.44 16.03
CA HIS A 310 -6.94 13.96 17.01
C HIS A 310 -6.51 12.61 17.57
N TRP A 311 -6.90 12.33 18.79
CA TRP A 311 -6.72 11.01 19.36
C TRP A 311 -7.63 10.03 18.65
N PRO A 312 -7.07 8.95 18.07
CA PRO A 312 -7.88 7.96 17.40
C PRO A 312 -8.72 7.18 18.41
N THR A 313 -9.95 6.87 18.06
CA THR A 313 -10.79 6.00 18.86
C THR A 313 -10.27 4.58 18.80
N VAL A 314 -10.08 3.96 19.96
CA VAL A 314 -9.53 2.59 20.07
C VAL A 314 -10.31 1.60 19.20
N GLY A 315 -11.64 1.73 19.18
CA GLY A 315 -12.49 0.86 18.36
C GLY A 315 -12.20 0.94 16.87
N ASN A 316 -11.95 2.14 16.33
CA ASN A 316 -11.63 2.31 14.90
C ASN A 316 -10.25 1.71 14.57
N VAL A 317 -9.27 1.90 15.45
CA VAL A 317 -7.91 1.36 15.26
C VAL A 317 -7.95 -0.17 15.27
N LEU A 318 -8.62 -0.77 16.26
CA LEU A 318 -8.74 -2.23 16.36
C LEU A 318 -9.53 -2.83 15.18
N ARG A 319 -10.59 -2.16 14.75
CA ARG A 319 -11.36 -2.61 13.58
C ARG A 319 -10.51 -2.56 12.30
N SER A 320 -9.81 -1.46 12.07
CA SER A 320 -8.90 -1.32 10.91
C SER A 320 -7.77 -2.35 10.93
N MET A 321 -7.18 -2.61 12.10
CA MET A 321 -6.19 -3.67 12.30
C MET A 321 -6.77 -5.04 11.93
N TRP A 322 -7.96 -5.38 12.46
CA TRP A 322 -8.61 -6.67 12.21
C TRP A 322 -9.00 -6.86 10.74
N GLU A 323 -9.58 -5.86 10.10
CA GLU A 323 -9.97 -5.93 8.68
C GLU A 323 -8.75 -6.18 7.77
N ARG A 324 -7.62 -5.51 8.05
CA ARG A 324 -6.36 -5.71 7.32
C ARG A 324 -5.77 -7.09 7.61
N GLY A 325 -5.74 -7.50 8.87
CA GLY A 325 -5.25 -8.80 9.31
C GLY A 325 -6.07 -9.95 8.72
N TRP A 326 -7.39 -9.86 8.77
CA TRP A 326 -8.28 -10.88 8.19
C TRP A 326 -8.13 -11.00 6.67
N SER A 327 -8.02 -9.86 5.99
CA SER A 327 -7.75 -9.84 4.54
C SER A 327 -6.42 -10.49 4.19
N PHE A 328 -5.39 -10.30 5.04
CA PHE A 328 -4.10 -10.96 4.90
C PHE A 328 -4.22 -12.46 5.09
N ILE A 329 -4.82 -12.92 6.20
CA ILE A 329 -5.00 -14.35 6.52
C ILE A 329 -5.74 -15.04 5.38
N LYS A 330 -6.84 -14.46 4.90
CA LYS A 330 -7.64 -15.07 3.83
C LYS A 330 -6.87 -15.21 2.54
N LYS A 331 -6.09 -14.20 2.12
CA LYS A 331 -5.36 -14.24 0.85
C LYS A 331 -4.06 -15.03 0.95
N ALA A 332 -3.26 -14.75 1.97
CA ALA A 332 -1.98 -15.41 2.16
C ALA A 332 -2.19 -16.90 2.53
N GLY A 333 -3.13 -17.17 3.44
CA GLY A 333 -3.45 -18.54 3.87
C GLY A 333 -3.83 -19.44 2.69
N THR A 334 -4.73 -19.00 1.82
CA THR A 334 -5.15 -19.83 0.66
C THR A 334 -4.03 -20.05 -0.34
N ILE A 335 -3.32 -18.99 -0.75
CA ILE A 335 -2.28 -19.09 -1.79
C ILE A 335 -1.07 -19.86 -1.28
N ILE A 336 -0.61 -19.55 -0.05
CA ILE A 336 0.59 -20.19 0.50
C ILE A 336 0.31 -21.65 0.80
N THR A 337 -0.83 -22.00 1.41
CA THR A 337 -1.17 -23.43 1.68
C THR A 337 -1.27 -24.21 0.37
N LEU A 338 -1.88 -23.65 -0.68
CA LEU A 338 -1.91 -24.33 -1.97
C LEU A 338 -0.50 -24.53 -2.54
N SER A 339 0.35 -23.49 -2.43
CA SER A 339 1.73 -23.57 -2.90
C SER A 339 2.58 -24.57 -2.12
N THR A 340 2.41 -24.65 -0.80
CA THR A 340 3.13 -25.65 0.03
C THR A 340 2.70 -27.06 -0.25
N ILE A 341 1.41 -27.32 -0.50
CA ILE A 341 0.92 -28.62 -0.92
C ILE A 341 1.55 -29.02 -2.26
N ILE A 342 1.58 -28.10 -3.24
CA ILE A 342 2.18 -28.37 -4.56
C ILE A 342 3.69 -28.63 -4.41
N LEU A 343 4.40 -27.82 -3.63
CA LEU A 343 5.84 -27.98 -3.40
C LEU A 343 6.13 -29.29 -2.67
N TRP A 344 5.35 -29.62 -1.63
CA TRP A 344 5.49 -30.90 -0.93
C TRP A 344 5.33 -32.07 -1.91
N PHE A 345 4.30 -32.03 -2.77
CA PHE A 345 4.09 -33.09 -3.76
C PHE A 345 5.28 -33.19 -4.73
N LEU A 346 5.78 -32.07 -5.24
CA LEU A 346 6.94 -32.04 -6.16
C LEU A 346 8.24 -32.50 -5.49
N MET A 347 8.40 -32.27 -4.18
CA MET A 347 9.59 -32.71 -3.45
C MET A 347 9.49 -34.16 -3.00
N SER A 348 8.29 -34.63 -2.64
CA SER A 348 8.08 -35.98 -2.10
C SER A 348 7.96 -37.06 -3.19
N PHE A 349 7.64 -36.68 -4.43
CA PHE A 349 7.49 -37.64 -5.53
C PHE A 349 8.55 -37.41 -6.61
N GLY A 350 9.20 -38.45 -7.02
CA GLY A 350 10.20 -38.42 -8.07
C GLY A 350 10.39 -39.78 -8.78
N TRP A 351 11.25 -39.80 -9.79
CA TRP A 351 11.63 -41.02 -10.47
C TRP A 351 12.75 -41.69 -9.68
N THR A 352 12.46 -42.89 -9.16
CA THR A 352 13.44 -43.83 -8.57
C THR A 352 13.73 -44.94 -9.53
N ASP A 353 14.77 -45.75 -9.28
CA ASP A 353 15.14 -46.90 -10.10
C ASP A 353 14.01 -47.96 -10.22
N ALA A 354 13.06 -47.91 -9.30
CA ALA A 354 11.85 -48.78 -9.31
C ALA A 354 10.63 -48.17 -10.00
N GLY A 355 10.76 -46.94 -10.57
CA GLY A 355 9.67 -46.18 -11.20
C GLY A 355 9.30 -44.91 -10.45
N PHE A 356 8.16 -44.32 -10.84
CA PHE A 356 7.63 -43.11 -10.17
C PHE A 356 7.10 -43.48 -8.79
N GLY A 357 7.70 -42.94 -7.75
CA GLY A 357 7.35 -43.25 -6.36
C GLY A 357 7.72 -42.13 -5.38
N MET A 358 7.40 -42.33 -4.11
CA MET A 358 7.75 -41.43 -3.01
C MET A 358 9.26 -41.54 -2.74
N LEU A 359 9.96 -40.40 -2.73
CA LEU A 359 11.36 -40.31 -2.34
C LEU A 359 11.44 -40.41 -0.81
N SER A 360 12.11 -41.43 -0.26
CA SER A 360 12.51 -41.44 1.13
C SER A 360 13.72 -40.53 1.30
N PHE A 361 13.58 -39.45 2.01
CA PHE A 361 14.71 -38.66 2.48
C PHE A 361 15.18 -39.28 3.80
N ASP A 362 16.15 -40.20 3.73
CA ASP A 362 16.95 -40.61 4.89
C ASP A 362 18.06 -39.62 5.15
#